data_f992ccd9415d27aa43f8093c6c46b1b1
#
_entry.id   f992ccd9415d27aa43f8093c6c46b1b1
#
_cell.length_a   1.000
_cell.length_b   1.000
_cell.length_c   1.000
_cell.angle_alpha   90.00
_cell.angle_beta   90.00
_cell.angle_gamma   90.00
#
_symmetry.space_group_name_H-M   'P 1'
#
loop_
_entity.id
_entity.type
_entity.pdbx_description
1 polymer ?
#
loop_
_entity_poly.entity_id
_entity_poly.type
_entity_poly.pdbx_seq_one_letter_code
_entity_poly.pdbx_strand_id
1 'polypeptide(L)'
;MVRIPTHRRPTHPGQMLKEEFLQPMGITQRQLADAIGVPYRQINEIVNGRRGITPSTALRLAKYLQVSPDFWLNLQIRLDLFDIKQKESEQIEKILPSPTTVITSEGGS
;
A
#
# COMPACT_ATOMS: atom_id res chain seq x y z
N MET A 1 -3.63 27.14 8.65
CA MET A 1 -3.86 26.00 7.97
C MET A 1 -2.65 25.17 7.80
N VAL A 2 -2.79 23.97 8.03
CA VAL A 2 -1.68 23.13 7.96
C VAL A 2 -1.53 22.63 6.57
N ARG A 3 -0.37 22.72 6.06
CA ARG A 3 -0.16 22.29 4.76
C ARG A 3 0.58 21.03 4.80
N ILE A 4 0.07 20.02 4.24
CA ILE A 4 0.71 18.75 4.18
C ILE A 4 1.67 18.73 3.02
N PRO A 5 2.91 18.41 3.25
CA PRO A 5 3.88 18.37 2.18
C PRO A 5 3.48 17.37 1.13
N THR A 6 3.28 17.84 -0.06
CA THR A 6 2.83 16.96 -1.11
C THR A 6 3.92 16.06 -1.62
N HIS A 7 5.17 16.38 -1.33
CA HIS A 7 6.24 15.54 -1.80
C HIS A 7 6.76 14.59 -0.73
N ARG A 8 6.04 14.48 0.39
CA ARG A 8 6.47 13.58 1.42
C ARG A 8 5.99 12.17 1.09
N ARG A 9 6.90 11.24 1.11
CA ARG A 9 6.55 9.88 0.76
C ARG A 9 5.65 9.26 1.82
N PRO A 10 4.55 8.62 1.40
CA PRO A 10 3.65 7.98 2.35
C PRO A 10 4.33 6.82 3.08
N THR A 11 3.75 6.42 4.20
CA THR A 11 4.29 5.33 4.99
C THR A 11 4.18 4.02 4.21
N HIS A 12 5.25 3.25 4.22
CA HIS A 12 5.24 1.94 3.59
C HIS A 12 4.33 1.00 4.40
N PRO A 13 3.52 0.18 3.74
CA PRO A 13 2.65 -0.75 4.48
C PRO A 13 3.41 -1.65 5.44
N GLY A 14 4.65 -1.99 5.13
CA GLY A 14 5.46 -2.81 6.03
C GLY A 14 5.78 -2.13 7.32
N GLN A 15 5.98 -0.82 7.28
CA GLN A 15 6.23 -0.08 8.50
C GLN A 15 4.96 -0.04 9.35
N MET A 16 3.82 0.14 8.71
CA MET A 16 2.54 0.11 9.40
C MET A 16 2.34 -1.26 10.07
N LEU A 17 2.62 -2.32 9.32
CA LEU A 17 2.48 -3.67 9.84
C LEU A 17 3.36 -3.86 11.08
N LYS A 18 4.59 -3.42 11.00
CA LYS A 18 5.53 -3.60 12.09
C LYS A 18 5.13 -2.79 13.31
N GLU A 19 4.89 -1.51 13.12
CA GLU A 19 4.71 -0.60 14.25
C GLU A 19 3.33 -0.61 14.86
N GLU A 20 2.31 -0.80 14.06
CA GLU A 20 0.96 -0.72 14.56
C GLU A 20 0.33 -2.08 14.85
N PHE A 21 0.94 -3.14 14.40
CA PHE A 21 0.37 -4.48 14.62
C PHE A 21 1.35 -5.44 15.30
N LEU A 22 2.47 -5.71 14.68
CA LEU A 22 3.37 -6.73 15.23
C LEU A 22 3.92 -6.34 16.60
N GLN A 23 4.42 -5.13 16.72
CA GLN A 23 5.01 -4.70 17.99
C GLN A 23 3.97 -4.60 19.09
N PRO A 24 2.85 -3.89 18.89
CA PRO A 24 1.85 -3.82 19.96
C PRO A 24 1.25 -5.15 20.32
N MET A 25 1.11 -6.05 19.37
CA MET A 25 0.49 -7.35 19.61
C MET A 25 1.47 -8.41 20.09
N GLY A 26 2.75 -8.08 20.10
CA GLY A 26 3.76 -9.04 20.53
C GLY A 26 3.91 -10.22 19.59
N ILE A 27 3.68 -9.98 18.29
CA ILE A 27 3.78 -11.03 17.29
C ILE A 27 5.09 -10.89 16.53
N THR A 28 5.84 -11.98 16.42
CA THR A 28 7.08 -11.93 15.65
C THR A 28 6.78 -12.08 14.17
N GLN A 29 7.73 -11.70 13.35
CA GLN A 29 7.58 -11.88 11.91
C GLN A 29 7.39 -13.34 11.55
N ARG A 30 8.10 -14.22 12.23
CA ARG A 30 7.98 -15.64 11.95
C ARG A 30 6.61 -16.17 12.34
N GLN A 31 6.09 -15.72 13.48
CA GLN A 31 4.76 -16.12 13.88
C GLN A 31 3.72 -15.67 12.86
N LEU A 32 3.87 -14.45 12.37
CA LEU A 32 2.94 -13.94 11.37
C LEU A 32 3.03 -14.76 10.09
N ALA A 33 4.26 -15.01 9.62
CA ALA A 33 4.46 -15.76 8.39
C ALA A 33 3.82 -17.13 8.50
N ASP A 34 4.01 -17.81 9.62
CA ASP A 34 3.42 -19.12 9.81
C ASP A 34 1.91 -19.03 9.87
N ALA A 35 1.38 -18.03 10.54
CA ALA A 35 -0.06 -17.90 10.71
C ALA A 35 -0.79 -17.64 9.41
N ILE A 36 -0.18 -16.87 8.51
CA ILE A 36 -0.86 -16.55 7.26
C ILE A 36 -0.37 -17.38 6.08
N GLY A 37 0.55 -18.30 6.34
CA GLY A 37 0.95 -19.25 5.32
C GLY A 37 1.84 -18.70 4.23
N VAL A 38 2.76 -17.82 4.57
CA VAL A 38 3.73 -17.30 3.60
C VAL A 38 5.13 -17.49 4.17
N PRO A 39 6.16 -17.47 3.30
CA PRO A 39 7.52 -17.62 3.80
C PRO A 39 7.91 -16.46 4.70
N TYR A 40 8.71 -16.76 5.71
CA TYR A 40 9.24 -15.73 6.59
C TYR A 40 9.92 -14.62 5.79
N ARG A 41 10.67 -15.02 4.76
CA ARG A 41 11.39 -14.05 3.94
C ARG A 41 10.47 -13.00 3.35
N GLN A 42 9.27 -13.41 2.96
CA GLN A 42 8.33 -12.47 2.39
C GLN A 42 7.91 -11.43 3.42
N ILE A 43 7.62 -11.85 4.64
CA ILE A 43 7.24 -10.91 5.69
C ILE A 43 8.42 -9.99 6.01
N ASN A 44 9.62 -10.55 6.08
CA ASN A 44 10.80 -9.76 6.37
C ASN A 44 11.03 -8.69 5.30
N GLU A 45 10.83 -9.04 4.05
CA GLU A 45 11.00 -8.08 2.97
C GLU A 45 9.94 -6.98 3.00
N ILE A 46 8.72 -7.35 3.35
CA ILE A 46 7.65 -6.36 3.46
C ILE A 46 7.96 -5.38 4.59
N VAL A 47 8.33 -5.91 5.74
CA VAL A 47 8.62 -5.08 6.91
C VAL A 47 9.78 -4.13 6.64
N ASN A 48 10.74 -4.56 5.85
CA ASN A 48 11.90 -3.74 5.54
C ASN A 48 11.71 -2.87 4.28
N GLY A 49 10.49 -2.82 3.76
CA GLY A 49 10.20 -1.93 2.64
C GLY A 49 10.72 -2.40 1.30
N ARG A 50 11.11 -3.66 1.19
CA ARG A 50 11.66 -4.19 -0.05
C ARG A 50 10.63 -4.90 -0.90
N ARG A 51 9.45 -5.10 -0.39
CA ARG A 51 8.39 -5.80 -1.10
C ARG A 51 7.08 -5.15 -0.74
N GLY A 52 6.19 -5.01 -1.71
CA GLY A 52 4.89 -4.41 -1.46
C GLY A 52 3.85 -5.43 -1.04
N ILE A 53 2.68 -4.93 -0.74
CA ILE A 53 1.54 -5.76 -0.38
C ILE A 53 0.76 -6.06 -1.65
N THR A 54 0.55 -7.34 -1.94
CA THR A 54 -0.26 -7.76 -3.07
C THR A 54 -1.65 -8.11 -2.56
N PRO A 55 -2.63 -8.27 -3.45
CA PRO A 55 -3.97 -8.68 -3.00
C PRO A 55 -3.97 -9.96 -2.19
N SER A 56 -3.14 -10.92 -2.56
CA SER A 56 -3.07 -12.16 -1.80
C SER A 56 -2.61 -11.90 -0.36
N THR A 57 -1.56 -11.12 -0.21
CA THR A 57 -1.05 -10.82 1.12
C THR A 57 -2.06 -9.98 1.89
N ALA A 58 -2.72 -9.04 1.22
CA ALA A 58 -3.72 -8.20 1.89
C ALA A 58 -4.86 -9.05 2.45
N LEU A 59 -5.33 -10.02 1.68
CA LEU A 59 -6.40 -10.89 2.15
C LEU A 59 -5.96 -11.73 3.35
N ARG A 60 -4.73 -12.22 3.32
CA ARG A 60 -4.22 -13.03 4.42
C ARG A 60 -4.02 -12.21 5.68
N LEU A 61 -3.48 -11.01 5.55
CA LEU A 61 -3.31 -10.12 6.70
C LEU A 61 -4.66 -9.70 7.27
N ALA A 62 -5.62 -9.43 6.38
CA ALA A 62 -6.94 -9.02 6.82
C ALA A 62 -7.59 -10.11 7.65
N LYS A 63 -7.44 -11.34 7.21
CA LYS A 63 -8.05 -12.45 7.94
C LYS A 63 -7.44 -12.62 9.32
N TYR A 64 -6.13 -12.60 9.40
CA TYR A 64 -5.45 -12.85 10.66
C TYR A 64 -5.53 -11.67 11.62
N LEU A 65 -5.32 -10.46 11.11
CA LEU A 65 -5.31 -9.28 11.96
C LEU A 65 -6.67 -8.61 12.08
N GLN A 66 -7.65 -9.13 11.35
CA GLN A 66 -9.02 -8.62 11.41
C GLN A 66 -9.12 -7.15 11.02
N VAL A 67 -8.45 -6.84 9.93
CA VAL A 67 -8.48 -5.51 9.35
C VAL A 67 -8.81 -5.69 7.89
N SER A 68 -9.64 -4.82 7.34
CA SER A 68 -10.09 -4.95 5.96
C SER A 68 -8.92 -5.08 4.98
N PRO A 69 -9.02 -5.90 3.95
CA PRO A 69 -7.98 -5.95 2.93
C PRO A 69 -7.75 -4.58 2.29
N ASP A 70 -8.81 -3.76 2.21
CA ASP A 70 -8.69 -2.42 1.62
C ASP A 70 -7.72 -1.57 2.41
N PHE A 71 -7.64 -1.77 3.71
CA PHE A 71 -6.70 -1.01 4.53
C PHE A 71 -5.28 -1.18 4.00
N TRP A 72 -4.89 -2.44 3.76
CA TRP A 72 -3.53 -2.74 3.30
C TRP A 72 -3.32 -2.29 1.86
N LEU A 73 -4.30 -2.51 1.01
CA LEU A 73 -4.17 -2.15 -0.39
C LEU A 73 -4.18 -0.64 -0.59
N ASN A 74 -4.91 0.09 0.24
CA ASN A 74 -4.92 1.54 0.14
C ASN A 74 -3.58 2.13 0.54
N LEU A 75 -2.93 1.54 1.54
CA LEU A 75 -1.59 1.99 1.90
C LEU A 75 -0.62 1.78 0.74
N GLN A 76 -0.73 0.62 0.10
CA GLN A 76 0.16 0.30 -1.00
C GLN A 76 -0.10 1.21 -2.20
N ILE A 77 -1.36 1.47 -2.50
CA ILE A 77 -1.66 2.26 -3.67
C ILE A 77 -1.22 3.70 -3.50
N ARG A 78 -1.34 4.24 -2.30
CA ARG A 78 -0.85 5.60 -2.06
C ARG A 78 0.64 5.71 -2.28
N LEU A 79 1.37 4.70 -1.82
CA LEU A 79 2.80 4.68 -1.98
C LEU A 79 3.16 4.55 -3.46
N ASP A 80 2.49 3.65 -4.17
CA ASP A 80 2.76 3.44 -5.57
C ASP A 80 2.46 4.69 -6.39
N LEU A 81 1.34 5.35 -6.11
CA LEU A 81 1.00 6.55 -6.82
C LEU A 81 2.02 7.65 -6.57
N PHE A 82 2.48 7.77 -5.33
CA PHE A 82 3.48 8.77 -5.01
C PHE A 82 4.76 8.52 -5.79
N ASP A 83 5.23 7.27 -5.78
CA ASP A 83 6.48 6.93 -6.45
C ASP A 83 6.38 7.16 -7.96
N ILE A 84 5.26 6.78 -8.57
CA ILE A 84 5.10 6.95 -10.00
C ILE A 84 4.99 8.42 -10.36
N LYS A 85 4.29 9.21 -9.55
CA LYS A 85 4.20 10.63 -9.81
C LYS A 85 5.56 11.30 -9.77
N GLN A 86 6.41 10.87 -8.85
CA GLN A 86 7.75 11.42 -8.79
C GLN A 86 8.57 11.03 -10.01
N LYS A 87 8.35 9.81 -10.48
CA LYS A 87 9.17 9.30 -11.54
C LYS A 87 8.70 9.70 -12.93
N GLU A 88 7.43 9.82 -13.12
CA GLU A 88 6.86 10.04 -14.43
C GLU A 88 6.04 11.33 -14.56
N SER A 89 6.24 12.28 -13.66
CA SER A 89 5.40 13.46 -13.68
C SER A 89 5.48 14.21 -15.00
N GLU A 90 6.65 14.32 -15.60
CA GLU A 90 6.77 15.04 -16.85
C GLU A 90 5.95 14.40 -17.96
N GLN A 91 6.04 13.10 -18.07
CA GLN A 91 5.30 12.40 -19.10
C GLN A 91 3.81 12.50 -18.87
N ILE A 92 3.41 12.37 -17.62
CA ILE A 92 1.99 12.40 -17.29
C ILE A 92 1.40 13.79 -17.51
N GLU A 93 2.14 14.82 -17.15
CA GLU A 93 1.66 16.17 -17.32
C GLU A 93 1.49 16.55 -18.78
N LYS A 94 2.17 15.88 -19.67
CA LYS A 94 2.04 16.16 -21.08
C LYS A 94 0.82 15.52 -21.70
N ILE A 95 0.14 14.64 -20.96
CA ILE A 95 -1.06 14.01 -21.48
C ILE A 95 -2.18 15.02 -21.46
N LEU A 96 -2.80 15.21 -22.59
CA LEU A 96 -3.88 16.15 -22.69
C LEU A 96 -5.20 15.45 -22.48
N PRO A 97 -6.14 16.07 -21.78
CA PRO A 97 -7.44 15.46 -21.58
C PRO A 97 -8.15 15.25 -22.92
N SER A 98 -9.00 14.27 -22.96
CA SER A 98 -9.78 14.03 -24.16
C SER A 98 -10.64 15.24 -24.46
N PRO A 99 -10.78 15.61 -25.72
CA PRO A 99 -11.64 16.74 -26.04
C PRO A 99 -13.12 16.45 -25.72
N THR A 100 -13.46 15.18 -25.57
CA THR A 100 -14.82 14.85 -25.27
C THR A 100 -14.93 14.67 -23.78
N THR A 101 -15.70 15.51 -23.15
CA THR A 101 -15.77 15.39 -21.74
C THR A 101 -16.93 14.62 -21.34
N VAL A 102 -17.06 13.48 -21.71
CA VAL A 102 -18.13 12.71 -21.24
C VAL A 102 -17.78 12.15 -19.93
N ILE A 103 -18.52 12.39 -18.97
CA ILE A 103 -18.20 11.89 -17.73
C ILE A 103 -19.10 10.88 -17.33
N THR A 104 -18.74 9.73 -17.29
CA THR A 104 -19.57 8.75 -16.84
C THR A 104 -19.10 8.46 -15.58
N SER A 105 -19.61 8.91 -14.68
CA SER A 105 -19.12 8.67 -13.42
C SER A 105 -18.96 7.30 -13.11
N GLU A 106 -19.64 6.50 -13.60
CA GLU A 106 -19.42 5.22 -13.21
C GLU A 106 -18.44 4.76 -13.93
N GLY A 107 -17.76 5.44 -14.11
CA GLY A 107 -16.68 4.97 -14.60
C GLY A 107 -16.84 3.78 -15.10
N GLY A 108 -17.50 3.54 -15.17
CA GLY A 108 -17.58 2.53 -15.66
C GLY A 108 -16.82 2.33 -16.50
N SER A 109 -16.67 2.42 -16.52
CA SER A 109 -16.07 2.04 -17.22
C SER A 109 -15.32 1.86 -17.41
#